data_ad693d036fc508f5e08388390e254e28
#
_entry.id   ad693d036fc508f5e08388390e254e28
#
_cell.length_a   1.000
_cell.length_b   1.000
_cell.length_c   1.000
_cell.angle_alpha   90.00
_cell.angle_beta   90.00
_cell.angle_gamma   90.00
#
_symmetry.space_group_name_H-M   'P 1'
#
loop_
_entity.id
_entity.type
_entity.pdbx_description
1 polymer ?
#
loop_
_entity_poly.entity_id
_entity_poly.type
_entity_poly.pdbx_seq_one_letter_code
_entity_poly.pdbx_strand_id
1 'polypeptide(L)'
;VLEADRTKTEKANAHAKRAKYLAEQSIWVTELIKDFDRRDYTREDAVIWYQSQLTEIADPLDEPLPFNEPNRNVVLSLQQSIKELMKQRDDTAAQRSQYEQELSLTEEQRANIEKVQSLFTPSEATVYQQRQNVLISAQGFRFPSGSSEIGPQNFALMNKIIQAVKTFPNSTIEISGHTDSTGSAQVNKTLSQQRADNVAKFLVEVGGISASRIMATGYGSERPVASNETPEGRAANRRVEILIRNP
;
A
#
# COMPACT_ATOMS: atom_id res chain seq x y z
N VAL A 1 12.83 39.96 -11.94
CA VAL A 1 11.83 41.05 -11.97
C VAL A 1 10.46 40.50 -11.65
N LEU A 2 9.96 39.46 -12.34
CA LEU A 2 8.60 38.90 -12.14
C LEU A 2 8.35 38.32 -10.72
N GLU A 3 9.36 37.72 -10.11
CA GLU A 3 9.25 37.13 -8.77
C GLU A 3 9.22 38.19 -7.67
N ALA A 4 9.95 39.28 -7.85
CA ALA A 4 9.93 40.44 -6.94
C ALA A 4 8.59 41.18 -6.99
N ASP A 5 7.97 41.28 -8.17
CA ASP A 5 6.64 41.91 -8.34
C ASP A 5 5.54 41.03 -7.73
N ARG A 6 5.65 39.70 -7.85
CA ARG A 6 4.69 38.79 -7.23
C ARG A 6 4.73 38.88 -5.69
N THR A 7 5.93 38.89 -5.10
CA THR A 7 6.09 39.04 -3.64
C THR A 7 5.55 40.39 -3.13
N LYS A 8 5.68 41.44 -3.92
CA LYS A 8 5.18 42.75 -3.59
C LYS A 8 3.65 42.81 -3.61
N THR A 9 3.05 42.16 -4.61
CA THR A 9 1.59 42.05 -4.74
C THR A 9 1.00 41.18 -3.61
N GLU A 10 1.64 40.05 -3.25
CA GLU A 10 1.21 39.21 -2.14
C GLU A 10 1.26 39.97 -0.79
N LYS A 11 2.32 40.71 -0.52
CA LYS A 11 2.42 41.57 0.66
C LYS A 11 1.34 42.67 0.68
N ALA A 12 1.11 43.32 -0.45
CA ALA A 12 0.05 44.33 -0.56
C ALA A 12 -1.34 43.75 -0.28
N ASN A 13 -1.64 42.56 -0.82
CA ASN A 13 -2.89 41.86 -0.57
C ASN A 13 -3.04 41.45 0.91
N ALA A 14 -1.97 40.98 1.55
CA ALA A 14 -1.97 40.64 2.97
C ALA A 14 -2.25 41.90 3.84
N HIS A 15 -1.63 43.04 3.52
CA HIS A 15 -1.90 44.31 4.21
C HIS A 15 -3.33 44.79 4.00
N ALA A 16 -3.87 44.69 2.79
CA ALA A 16 -5.24 45.05 2.50
C ALA A 16 -6.26 44.18 3.27
N LYS A 17 -6.05 42.87 3.32
CA LYS A 17 -6.87 41.94 4.12
C LYS A 17 -6.82 42.29 5.61
N ARG A 18 -5.64 42.59 6.14
CA ARG A 18 -5.50 42.97 7.54
C ARG A 18 -6.16 44.34 7.85
N ALA A 19 -6.03 45.30 6.98
CA ALA A 19 -6.70 46.58 7.13
C ALA A 19 -8.23 46.44 7.13
N LYS A 20 -8.77 45.64 6.21
CA LYS A 20 -10.20 45.31 6.17
C LYS A 20 -10.65 44.65 7.48
N TYR A 21 -9.93 43.63 7.95
CA TYR A 21 -10.22 42.95 9.21
C TYR A 21 -10.24 43.91 10.41
N LEU A 22 -9.25 44.82 10.52
CA LEU A 22 -9.18 45.78 11.62
C LEU A 22 -10.33 46.79 11.56
N ALA A 23 -10.75 47.21 10.37
CA ALA A 23 -11.89 48.07 10.18
C ALA A 23 -13.21 47.41 10.61
N GLU A 24 -13.43 46.16 10.19
CA GLU A 24 -14.58 45.34 10.59
C GLU A 24 -14.61 45.13 12.11
N GLN A 25 -13.45 44.81 12.70
CA GLN A 25 -13.30 44.67 14.15
C GLN A 25 -13.66 45.97 14.90
N SER A 26 -13.21 47.12 14.40
CA SER A 26 -13.52 48.42 15.00
C SER A 26 -15.02 48.74 14.96
N ILE A 27 -15.69 48.41 13.84
CA ILE A 27 -17.14 48.55 13.72
C ILE A 27 -17.85 47.67 14.75
N TRP A 28 -17.45 46.40 14.83
CA TRP A 28 -18.04 45.45 15.77
C TRP A 28 -17.87 45.87 17.24
N VAL A 29 -16.67 46.30 17.65
CA VAL A 29 -16.42 46.84 19.00
C VAL A 29 -17.32 48.06 19.30
N THR A 30 -17.51 48.92 18.33
CA THR A 30 -18.38 50.09 18.49
C THR A 30 -19.84 49.70 18.70
N GLU A 31 -20.34 48.73 17.94
CA GLU A 31 -21.69 48.17 18.10
C GLU A 31 -21.87 47.48 19.44
N LEU A 32 -20.87 46.71 19.89
CA LEU A 32 -20.88 46.06 21.20
C LEU A 32 -20.94 47.05 22.37
N ILE A 33 -20.15 48.12 22.30
CA ILE A 33 -20.20 49.19 23.30
C ILE A 33 -21.58 49.83 23.35
N LYS A 34 -22.17 50.16 22.19
CA LYS A 34 -23.54 50.71 22.12
C LYS A 34 -24.59 49.74 22.68
N ASP A 35 -24.40 48.42 22.52
CA ASP A 35 -25.28 47.42 23.06
C ASP A 35 -25.18 47.36 24.60
N PHE A 36 -23.97 47.42 25.14
CA PHE A 36 -23.75 47.49 26.57
C PHE A 36 -24.35 48.75 27.18
N ASP A 37 -24.18 49.90 26.54
CA ASP A 37 -24.79 51.17 26.96
C ASP A 37 -26.33 51.09 26.96
N ARG A 38 -26.93 50.48 25.93
CA ARG A 38 -28.38 50.28 25.84
C ARG A 38 -28.94 49.35 26.93
N ARG A 39 -28.15 48.41 27.40
CA ARG A 39 -28.52 47.44 28.45
C ARG A 39 -28.15 47.86 29.85
N ASP A 40 -27.58 49.06 29.98
CA ASP A 40 -27.08 49.63 31.24
C ASP A 40 -26.07 48.68 31.96
N TYR A 41 -25.21 48.05 31.18
CA TYR A 41 -24.19 47.12 31.68
C TYR A 41 -23.10 47.91 32.42
N THR A 42 -22.78 47.44 33.62
CA THR A 42 -21.60 47.89 34.36
C THR A 42 -20.30 47.34 33.77
N ARG A 43 -19.16 47.76 34.27
CA ARG A 43 -17.86 47.21 33.88
C ARG A 43 -17.74 45.75 34.29
N GLU A 44 -18.32 45.40 35.44
CA GLU A 44 -18.38 44.05 35.98
C GLU A 44 -19.22 43.16 35.04
N ASP A 45 -20.35 43.59 34.58
CA ASP A 45 -21.20 42.88 33.64
C ASP A 45 -20.49 42.58 32.31
N ALA A 46 -19.72 43.57 31.82
CA ALA A 46 -18.92 43.37 30.61
C ALA A 46 -17.83 42.33 30.78
N VAL A 47 -17.21 42.25 31.97
CA VAL A 47 -16.21 41.21 32.29
C VAL A 47 -16.87 39.82 32.38
N ILE A 48 -18.02 39.72 33.05
CA ILE A 48 -18.79 38.47 33.15
C ILE A 48 -19.22 37.98 31.77
N TRP A 49 -19.73 38.90 30.93
CA TRP A 49 -20.07 38.57 29.55
C TRP A 49 -18.85 38.05 28.76
N TYR A 50 -17.70 38.73 28.88
CA TYR A 50 -16.47 38.27 28.22
C TYR A 50 -16.03 36.85 28.71
N GLN A 51 -16.11 36.61 30.00
CA GLN A 51 -15.81 35.28 30.58
C GLN A 51 -16.77 34.20 30.03
N SER A 52 -18.07 34.51 29.90
CA SER A 52 -19.02 33.55 29.35
C SER A 52 -18.70 33.19 27.88
N GLN A 53 -18.28 34.16 27.07
CA GLN A 53 -17.86 33.92 25.69
C GLN A 53 -16.60 33.03 25.60
N LEU A 54 -15.64 33.22 26.50
CA LEU A 54 -14.45 32.37 26.58
C LEU A 54 -14.81 30.96 27.05
N THR A 55 -15.76 30.82 27.97
CA THR A 55 -16.25 29.52 28.43
C THR A 55 -16.91 28.75 27.29
N GLU A 56 -17.75 29.37 26.47
CA GLU A 56 -18.35 28.74 25.30
C GLU A 56 -17.32 28.21 24.30
N ILE A 57 -16.17 28.89 24.17
CA ILE A 57 -15.06 28.43 23.34
C ILE A 57 -14.32 27.25 23.98
N ALA A 58 -14.23 27.23 25.31
CA ALA A 58 -13.52 26.20 26.07
C ALA A 58 -14.35 24.94 26.32
N ASP A 59 -15.67 25.04 26.36
CA ASP A 59 -16.56 23.91 26.59
C ASP A 59 -16.24 22.66 25.73
N PRO A 60 -16.01 22.79 24.40
CA PRO A 60 -15.63 21.65 23.58
C PRO A 60 -14.25 21.07 23.90
N LEU A 61 -13.44 21.79 24.69
CA LEU A 61 -12.09 21.35 25.10
C LEU A 61 -12.10 20.54 26.40
N ASP A 62 -13.26 20.48 27.07
CA ASP A 62 -13.46 19.81 28.39
C ASP A 62 -12.44 20.27 29.45
N GLU A 63 -12.01 21.53 29.36
CA GLU A 63 -11.03 22.14 30.26
C GLU A 63 -11.60 23.39 30.95
N PRO A 64 -11.56 23.47 32.27
CA PRO A 64 -11.98 24.67 32.99
C PRO A 64 -10.98 25.81 32.76
N LEU A 65 -11.48 26.98 32.36
CA LEU A 65 -10.64 28.16 32.22
C LEU A 65 -10.25 28.75 33.58
N PRO A 66 -8.98 29.16 33.76
CA PRO A 66 -8.47 29.70 35.02
C PRO A 66 -8.86 31.18 35.19
N PHE A 67 -10.16 31.50 35.34
CA PHE A 67 -10.65 32.88 35.54
C PHE A 67 -10.24 33.51 36.87
N ASN A 68 -9.68 32.71 37.80
CA ASN A 68 -9.03 33.20 39.01
C ASN A 68 -7.62 33.73 38.79
N GLU A 69 -7.10 33.63 37.58
CA GLU A 69 -5.80 34.14 37.15
C GLU A 69 -5.92 35.36 36.25
N PRO A 70 -4.82 36.10 35.96
CA PRO A 70 -4.85 37.20 34.99
C PRO A 70 -5.33 36.73 33.62
N ASN A 71 -6.17 37.55 32.94
CA ASN A 71 -6.73 37.27 31.60
C ASN A 71 -5.70 36.75 30.58
N ARG A 72 -4.45 37.21 30.71
CA ARG A 72 -3.36 36.72 29.84
C ARG A 72 -3.15 35.21 29.95
N ASN A 73 -3.26 34.65 31.16
CA ASN A 73 -3.08 33.22 31.41
C ASN A 73 -4.26 32.44 30.84
N VAL A 74 -5.48 32.95 30.93
CA VAL A 74 -6.68 32.36 30.32
C VAL A 74 -6.50 32.23 28.80
N VAL A 75 -6.06 33.31 28.14
CA VAL A 75 -5.81 33.31 26.70
C VAL A 75 -4.67 32.37 26.31
N LEU A 76 -3.59 32.31 27.09
CA LEU A 76 -2.47 31.39 26.85
C LEU A 76 -2.89 29.94 27.00
N SER A 77 -3.70 29.59 28.01
CA SER A 77 -4.24 28.24 28.20
C SER A 77 -5.06 27.82 26.97
N LEU A 78 -6.04 28.63 26.53
CA LEU A 78 -6.83 28.36 25.32
C LEU A 78 -5.96 28.18 24.09
N GLN A 79 -4.96 29.05 23.90
CA GLN A 79 -4.06 28.92 22.75
C GLN A 79 -3.26 27.60 22.78
N GLN A 80 -2.87 27.16 23.96
CA GLN A 80 -2.13 25.90 24.12
C GLN A 80 -3.03 24.70 23.83
N SER A 81 -4.25 24.67 24.37
CA SER A 81 -5.23 23.61 24.14
C SER A 81 -5.61 23.52 22.66
N ILE A 82 -5.85 24.66 22.00
CA ILE A 82 -6.12 24.68 20.54
C ILE A 82 -4.93 24.14 19.74
N LYS A 83 -3.69 24.50 20.09
CA LYS A 83 -2.50 23.97 19.40
C LYS A 83 -2.37 22.46 19.57
N GLU A 84 -2.63 21.97 20.78
CA GLU A 84 -2.57 20.53 21.05
C GLU A 84 -3.63 19.77 20.25
N LEU A 85 -4.87 20.25 20.21
CA LEU A 85 -5.93 19.66 19.40
C LEU A 85 -5.60 19.68 17.91
N MET A 86 -5.05 20.77 17.42
CA MET A 86 -4.61 20.84 16.01
C MET A 86 -3.55 19.80 15.72
N LYS A 87 -2.58 19.62 16.61
CA LYS A 87 -1.56 18.58 16.48
C LYS A 87 -2.16 17.19 16.50
N GLN A 88 -3.03 16.87 17.46
CA GLN A 88 -3.72 15.58 17.56
C GLN A 88 -4.54 15.28 16.30
N ARG A 89 -5.25 16.29 15.75
CA ARG A 89 -5.98 16.16 14.49
C ARG A 89 -5.04 15.80 13.34
N ASP A 90 -3.91 16.49 13.22
CA ASP A 90 -2.95 16.27 12.14
C ASP A 90 -2.28 14.90 12.25
N ASP A 91 -1.92 14.48 13.46
CA ASP A 91 -1.37 13.15 13.76
C ASP A 91 -2.40 12.04 13.42
N THR A 92 -3.66 12.23 13.81
CA THR A 92 -4.74 11.28 13.49
C THR A 92 -5.00 11.20 11.98
N ALA A 93 -4.98 12.33 11.28
CA ALA A 93 -5.14 12.37 9.82
C ALA A 93 -3.98 11.65 9.11
N ALA A 94 -2.74 11.83 9.59
CA ALA A 94 -1.58 11.11 9.06
C ALA A 94 -1.68 9.60 9.27
N GLN A 95 -2.05 9.15 10.47
CA GLN A 95 -2.27 7.74 10.77
C GLN A 95 -3.37 7.13 9.88
N ARG A 96 -4.50 7.82 9.74
CA ARG A 96 -5.60 7.38 8.89
C ARG A 96 -5.15 7.20 7.44
N SER A 97 -4.39 8.17 6.90
CA SER A 97 -3.84 8.07 5.54
C SER A 97 -2.91 6.86 5.37
N GLN A 98 -2.08 6.55 6.37
CA GLN A 98 -1.22 5.37 6.34
C GLN A 98 -2.03 4.06 6.32
N TYR A 99 -3.07 3.93 7.18
CA TYR A 99 -3.96 2.77 7.19
C TYR A 99 -4.72 2.59 5.87
N GLU A 100 -5.20 3.69 5.28
CA GLU A 100 -5.89 3.65 3.98
C GLU A 100 -4.95 3.19 2.85
N GLN A 101 -3.69 3.62 2.86
CA GLN A 101 -2.67 3.15 1.91
C GLN A 101 -2.35 1.66 2.10
N GLU A 102 -2.15 1.22 3.34
CA GLU A 102 -1.87 -0.19 3.64
C GLU A 102 -3.04 -1.09 3.24
N LEU A 103 -4.27 -0.68 3.51
CA LEU A 103 -5.48 -1.41 3.11
C LEU A 103 -5.60 -1.52 1.59
N SER A 104 -5.37 -0.42 0.87
CA SER A 104 -5.39 -0.37 -0.60
C SER A 104 -4.36 -1.32 -1.23
N LEU A 105 -3.12 -1.34 -0.70
CA LEU A 105 -2.08 -2.26 -1.16
C LEU A 105 -2.48 -3.74 -0.93
N THR A 106 -3.11 -4.03 0.20
CA THR A 106 -3.58 -5.39 0.50
C THR A 106 -4.71 -5.84 -0.43
N GLU A 107 -5.64 -4.96 -0.78
CA GLU A 107 -6.73 -5.23 -1.71
C GLU A 107 -6.21 -5.46 -3.13
N GLU A 108 -5.28 -4.64 -3.60
CA GLU A 108 -4.62 -4.81 -4.90
C GLU A 108 -3.87 -6.14 -4.98
N GLN A 109 -3.14 -6.51 -3.94
CA GLN A 109 -2.46 -7.79 -3.88
C GLN A 109 -3.42 -8.97 -3.98
N ARG A 110 -4.55 -8.93 -3.25
CA ARG A 110 -5.59 -9.95 -3.34
C ARG A 110 -6.18 -10.07 -4.73
N ALA A 111 -6.55 -8.95 -5.36
CA ALA A 111 -7.07 -8.93 -6.71
C ALA A 111 -6.09 -9.51 -7.74
N ASN A 112 -4.79 -9.21 -7.59
CA ASN A 112 -3.74 -9.74 -8.44
C ASN A 112 -3.58 -11.27 -8.27
N ILE A 113 -3.68 -11.78 -7.04
CA ILE A 113 -3.63 -13.23 -6.76
C ILE A 113 -4.84 -13.95 -7.36
N GLU A 114 -6.06 -13.43 -7.17
CA GLU A 114 -7.29 -13.97 -7.75
C GLU A 114 -7.22 -13.98 -9.28
N LYS A 115 -6.71 -12.90 -9.88
CA LYS A 115 -6.47 -12.83 -11.31
C LYS A 115 -5.53 -13.93 -11.79
N VAL A 116 -4.42 -14.17 -11.09
CA VAL A 116 -3.49 -15.26 -11.43
C VAL A 116 -4.14 -16.63 -11.25
N GLN A 117 -4.90 -16.84 -10.19
CA GLN A 117 -5.62 -18.11 -9.98
C GLN A 117 -6.60 -18.40 -11.11
N SER A 118 -7.29 -17.38 -11.63
CA SER A 118 -8.27 -17.52 -12.71
C SER A 118 -7.66 -17.85 -14.07
N LEU A 119 -6.35 -17.69 -14.26
CA LEU A 119 -5.67 -18.01 -15.52
C LEU A 119 -5.57 -19.52 -15.78
N PHE A 120 -5.51 -20.33 -14.71
CA PHE A 120 -5.19 -21.75 -14.82
C PHE A 120 -6.38 -22.63 -14.52
N THR A 121 -6.49 -23.72 -15.27
CA THR A 121 -7.35 -24.84 -14.91
C THR A 121 -6.64 -25.78 -13.93
N PRO A 122 -7.36 -26.56 -13.13
CA PRO A 122 -6.74 -27.51 -12.18
C PRO A 122 -5.83 -28.56 -12.84
N SER A 123 -6.02 -28.85 -14.13
CA SER A 123 -5.16 -29.76 -14.90
C SER A 123 -3.88 -29.12 -15.43
N GLU A 124 -3.82 -27.78 -15.48
CA GLU A 124 -2.65 -27.03 -15.94
C GLU A 124 -1.72 -26.69 -14.79
N ALA A 125 -2.25 -26.03 -13.77
CA ALA A 125 -1.47 -25.62 -12.60
C ALA A 125 -2.37 -25.42 -11.38
N THR A 126 -1.76 -25.56 -10.20
CA THR A 126 -2.34 -25.16 -8.92
C THR A 126 -1.62 -23.92 -8.41
N VAL A 127 -2.36 -22.91 -8.04
CA VAL A 127 -1.81 -21.63 -7.54
C VAL A 127 -2.03 -21.53 -6.04
N TYR A 128 -0.94 -21.39 -5.30
CA TYR A 128 -0.95 -21.24 -3.85
C TYR A 128 -0.49 -19.84 -3.47
N GLN A 129 -1.20 -19.22 -2.55
CA GLN A 129 -0.74 -18.00 -1.88
C GLN A 129 0.14 -18.37 -0.68
N GLN A 130 1.34 -17.78 -0.62
CA GLN A 130 2.27 -17.91 0.50
C GLN A 130 2.62 -16.51 1.03
N ARG A 131 1.81 -15.97 1.95
CA ARG A 131 1.89 -14.57 2.42
C ARG A 131 1.72 -13.59 1.25
N GLN A 132 2.78 -12.85 0.90
CA GLN A 132 2.80 -11.92 -0.24
C GLN A 132 3.25 -12.59 -1.56
N ASN A 133 3.72 -13.85 -1.49
CA ASN A 133 4.24 -14.58 -2.64
C ASN A 133 3.16 -15.45 -3.28
N VAL A 134 3.36 -15.76 -4.56
CA VAL A 134 2.49 -16.65 -5.34
C VAL A 134 3.32 -17.83 -5.86
N LEU A 135 2.95 -19.04 -5.49
CA LEU A 135 3.54 -20.27 -6.01
C LEU A 135 2.60 -20.89 -7.04
N ILE A 136 3.07 -21.01 -8.28
CA ILE A 136 2.38 -21.70 -9.37
C ILE A 136 3.04 -23.06 -9.53
N SER A 137 2.34 -24.12 -9.14
CA SER A 137 2.78 -25.52 -9.35
C SER A 137 2.19 -26.02 -10.66
N ALA A 138 2.98 -26.00 -11.71
CA ALA A 138 2.55 -26.33 -13.07
C ALA A 138 2.84 -27.83 -13.38
N GLN A 139 1.85 -28.69 -13.14
CA GLN A 139 1.87 -30.11 -13.51
C GLN A 139 1.42 -30.36 -14.95
N GLY A 140 0.86 -29.36 -15.61
CA GLY A 140 0.39 -29.46 -17.00
C GLY A 140 1.50 -29.46 -18.06
N PHE A 141 2.77 -29.32 -17.67
CA PHE A 141 3.87 -29.40 -18.62
C PHE A 141 3.99 -30.81 -19.21
N ARG A 142 3.93 -30.89 -20.53
CA ARG A 142 4.08 -32.14 -21.27
C ARG A 142 5.46 -32.18 -21.93
N PHE A 143 6.43 -32.68 -21.18
CA PHE A 143 7.75 -32.98 -21.74
C PHE A 143 7.79 -34.40 -22.27
N PRO A 144 8.32 -34.67 -23.48
CA PRO A 144 8.63 -36.01 -23.92
C PRO A 144 9.57 -36.70 -22.94
N SER A 145 9.56 -38.06 -22.91
CA SER A 145 10.43 -38.79 -22.01
C SER A 145 11.91 -38.45 -22.24
N GLY A 146 12.61 -38.08 -21.17
CA GLY A 146 14.01 -37.64 -21.24
C GLY A 146 14.24 -36.28 -21.91
N SER A 147 13.20 -35.57 -22.29
CA SER A 147 13.32 -34.23 -22.94
C SER A 147 13.07 -33.11 -21.94
N SER A 148 13.70 -31.97 -22.23
CA SER A 148 13.51 -30.68 -21.55
C SER A 148 12.94 -29.59 -22.47
N GLU A 149 12.67 -29.91 -23.74
CA GLU A 149 12.19 -28.95 -24.71
C GLU A 149 10.75 -28.51 -24.47
N ILE A 150 10.51 -27.21 -24.59
CA ILE A 150 9.17 -26.61 -24.55
C ILE A 150 8.58 -26.66 -25.95
N GLY A 151 7.86 -27.74 -26.25
CA GLY A 151 7.18 -27.90 -27.55
C GLY A 151 5.86 -27.09 -27.61
N PRO A 152 5.24 -27.04 -28.80
CA PRO A 152 4.01 -26.27 -29.05
C PRO A 152 2.86 -26.59 -28.08
N GLN A 153 2.78 -27.83 -27.58
CA GLN A 153 1.77 -28.28 -26.63
C GLN A 153 1.84 -27.56 -25.27
N ASN A 154 2.98 -26.91 -24.97
CA ASN A 154 3.20 -26.16 -23.72
C ASN A 154 3.00 -24.64 -23.90
N PHE A 155 2.86 -24.13 -25.12
CA PHE A 155 2.83 -22.68 -25.37
C PHE A 155 1.63 -21.99 -24.69
N ALA A 156 0.46 -22.63 -24.69
CA ALA A 156 -0.70 -22.08 -23.98
C ALA A 156 -0.44 -21.88 -22.49
N LEU A 157 0.13 -22.91 -21.83
CA LEU A 157 0.51 -22.84 -20.43
C LEU A 157 1.59 -21.79 -20.17
N MET A 158 2.62 -21.74 -21.04
CA MET A 158 3.69 -20.73 -20.93
C MET A 158 3.16 -19.30 -21.07
N ASN A 159 2.22 -19.05 -21.97
CA ASN A 159 1.59 -17.73 -22.11
C ASN A 159 0.81 -17.33 -20.83
N LYS A 160 0.11 -18.25 -20.20
CA LYS A 160 -0.55 -18.03 -18.91
C LYS A 160 0.46 -17.71 -17.80
N ILE A 161 1.58 -18.43 -17.75
CA ILE A 161 2.67 -18.16 -16.79
C ILE A 161 3.28 -16.76 -17.03
N ILE A 162 3.50 -16.37 -18.29
CA ILE A 162 3.96 -15.02 -18.64
C ILE A 162 2.97 -13.95 -18.12
N GLN A 163 1.66 -14.14 -18.33
CA GLN A 163 0.64 -13.24 -17.83
C GLN A 163 0.66 -13.14 -16.30
N ALA A 164 0.77 -14.29 -15.61
CA ALA A 164 0.88 -14.33 -14.16
C ALA A 164 2.10 -13.56 -13.64
N VAL A 165 3.28 -13.77 -14.25
CA VAL A 165 4.52 -13.05 -13.88
C VAL A 165 4.42 -11.55 -14.16
N LYS A 166 3.77 -11.14 -15.26
CA LYS A 166 3.56 -9.72 -15.61
C LYS A 166 2.59 -9.01 -14.67
N THR A 167 1.73 -9.75 -13.98
CA THR A 167 0.85 -9.17 -12.93
C THR A 167 1.67 -8.62 -11.74
N PHE A 168 2.91 -9.11 -11.53
CA PHE A 168 3.81 -8.69 -10.47
C PHE A 168 5.14 -8.13 -11.04
N PRO A 169 5.16 -6.91 -11.56
CA PRO A 169 6.31 -6.38 -12.33
C PRO A 169 7.59 -6.22 -11.52
N ASN A 170 7.49 -6.02 -10.21
CA ASN A 170 8.64 -5.76 -9.32
C ASN A 170 9.12 -7.02 -8.58
N SER A 171 8.49 -8.18 -8.79
CA SER A 171 8.83 -9.43 -8.11
C SER A 171 10.07 -10.11 -8.69
N THR A 172 10.74 -10.93 -7.89
CA THR A 172 11.72 -11.93 -8.36
C THR A 172 11.02 -13.26 -8.59
N ILE A 173 11.59 -14.09 -9.48
CA ILE A 173 10.96 -15.31 -9.95
C ILE A 173 11.93 -16.47 -9.73
N GLU A 174 11.53 -17.46 -8.93
CA GLU A 174 12.29 -18.67 -8.75
C GLU A 174 11.58 -19.82 -9.49
N ILE A 175 12.28 -20.46 -10.43
CA ILE A 175 11.78 -21.58 -11.22
C ILE A 175 12.43 -22.84 -10.71
N SER A 176 11.63 -23.80 -10.27
CA SER A 176 12.08 -25.06 -9.73
C SER A 176 11.61 -26.22 -10.61
N GLY A 177 12.55 -26.98 -11.16
CA GLY A 177 12.25 -28.20 -11.94
C GLY A 177 12.27 -29.46 -11.06
N HIS A 178 11.31 -30.35 -11.29
CA HIS A 178 11.17 -31.59 -10.55
C HIS A 178 10.93 -32.81 -11.50
N THR A 179 11.38 -33.99 -11.08
CA THR A 179 11.11 -35.26 -11.74
C THR A 179 10.42 -36.24 -10.78
N ASP A 180 9.87 -37.29 -11.30
CA ASP A 180 9.59 -38.48 -10.50
C ASP A 180 10.88 -39.23 -10.16
N SER A 181 10.77 -40.34 -9.42
CA SER A 181 11.91 -41.18 -8.99
C SER A 181 12.43 -42.12 -10.07
N THR A 182 11.91 -42.09 -11.30
CA THR A 182 12.35 -43.00 -12.39
C THR A 182 13.72 -42.57 -12.91
N GLY A 183 14.66 -43.49 -12.98
CA GLY A 183 16.02 -43.24 -13.45
C GLY A 183 17.01 -42.89 -12.32
N SER A 184 18.25 -42.54 -12.69
CA SER A 184 19.27 -42.21 -11.70
C SER A 184 19.10 -40.77 -11.16
N ALA A 185 19.51 -40.54 -9.92
CA ALA A 185 19.45 -39.23 -9.30
C ALA A 185 20.21 -38.15 -10.12
N GLN A 186 21.37 -38.50 -10.69
CA GLN A 186 22.17 -37.61 -11.51
C GLN A 186 21.44 -37.20 -12.81
N VAL A 187 20.80 -38.13 -13.49
CA VAL A 187 20.02 -37.88 -14.70
C VAL A 187 18.83 -36.99 -14.37
N ASN A 188 18.11 -37.27 -13.30
CA ASN A 188 16.99 -36.51 -12.84
C ASN A 188 17.37 -35.07 -12.45
N LYS A 189 18.52 -34.91 -11.80
CA LYS A 189 19.07 -33.58 -11.45
C LYS A 189 19.35 -32.74 -12.69
N THR A 190 20.06 -33.34 -13.68
CA THR A 190 20.38 -32.65 -14.94
C THR A 190 19.12 -32.31 -15.72
N LEU A 191 18.17 -33.27 -15.87
CA LEU A 191 16.94 -33.08 -16.61
C LEU A 191 16.05 -31.99 -15.99
N SER A 192 15.92 -31.99 -14.67
CA SER A 192 15.13 -30.97 -13.96
C SER A 192 15.75 -29.60 -14.09
N GLN A 193 17.08 -29.47 -14.05
CA GLN A 193 17.78 -28.23 -14.27
C GLN A 193 17.53 -27.69 -15.70
N GLN A 194 17.71 -28.54 -16.71
CA GLN A 194 17.44 -28.15 -18.11
C GLN A 194 15.99 -27.70 -18.33
N ARG A 195 15.01 -28.36 -17.68
CA ARG A 195 13.61 -27.95 -17.75
C ARG A 195 13.39 -26.58 -17.13
N ALA A 196 13.95 -26.31 -15.96
CA ALA A 196 13.88 -25.00 -15.30
C ALA A 196 14.55 -23.91 -16.16
N ASP A 197 15.72 -24.20 -16.73
CA ASP A 197 16.45 -23.27 -17.59
C ASP A 197 15.68 -22.93 -18.87
N ASN A 198 15.05 -23.92 -19.51
CA ASN A 198 14.25 -23.70 -20.71
C ASN A 198 12.98 -22.89 -20.42
N VAL A 199 12.34 -23.09 -19.27
CA VAL A 199 11.22 -22.24 -18.83
C VAL A 199 11.71 -20.81 -18.58
N ALA A 200 12.84 -20.62 -17.89
CA ALA A 200 13.45 -19.32 -17.68
C ALA A 200 13.78 -18.61 -19.00
N LYS A 201 14.41 -19.32 -19.93
CA LYS A 201 14.74 -18.80 -21.26
C LYS A 201 13.49 -18.35 -22.01
N PHE A 202 12.43 -19.14 -21.98
CA PHE A 202 11.15 -18.77 -22.63
C PHE A 202 10.53 -17.51 -22.01
N LEU A 203 10.56 -17.37 -20.68
CA LEU A 203 10.07 -16.18 -20.00
C LEU A 203 10.88 -14.93 -20.39
N VAL A 204 12.19 -15.06 -20.63
CA VAL A 204 13.03 -13.94 -21.08
C VAL A 204 12.75 -13.62 -22.56
N GLU A 205 12.88 -14.62 -23.46
CA GLU A 205 12.87 -14.40 -24.90
C GLU A 205 11.47 -14.09 -25.47
N VAL A 206 10.45 -14.78 -24.98
CA VAL A 206 9.07 -14.63 -25.42
C VAL A 206 8.27 -13.72 -24.51
N GLY A 207 8.48 -13.86 -23.20
CA GLY A 207 7.77 -13.08 -22.19
C GLY A 207 8.29 -11.65 -22.03
N GLY A 208 9.53 -11.37 -22.43
CA GLY A 208 10.18 -10.08 -22.22
C GLY A 208 10.49 -9.79 -20.73
N ILE A 209 10.59 -10.84 -19.91
CA ILE A 209 10.92 -10.71 -18.48
C ILE A 209 12.44 -10.54 -18.35
N SER A 210 12.90 -9.59 -17.53
CA SER A 210 14.34 -9.39 -17.32
C SER A 210 14.98 -10.64 -16.70
N ALA A 211 16.10 -11.09 -17.30
CA ALA A 211 16.86 -12.23 -16.80
C ALA A 211 17.36 -12.01 -15.35
N SER A 212 17.62 -10.77 -14.95
CA SER A 212 18.05 -10.43 -13.57
C SER A 212 16.99 -10.73 -12.51
N ARG A 213 15.74 -10.91 -12.91
CA ARG A 213 14.62 -11.25 -12.02
C ARG A 213 14.42 -12.75 -11.86
N ILE A 214 15.08 -13.59 -12.68
CA ILE A 214 14.79 -15.02 -12.78
C ILE A 214 15.95 -15.84 -12.24
N MET A 215 15.63 -16.81 -11.38
CA MET A 215 16.53 -17.84 -10.90
C MET A 215 15.94 -19.21 -11.23
N ALA A 216 16.70 -20.10 -11.84
CA ALA A 216 16.27 -21.44 -12.22
C ALA A 216 17.10 -22.52 -11.49
N THR A 217 16.42 -23.50 -10.90
CA THR A 217 17.07 -24.59 -10.14
C THR A 217 16.36 -25.91 -10.38
N GLY A 218 17.11 -26.96 -10.71
CA GLY A 218 16.60 -28.32 -10.79
C GLY A 218 16.79 -29.08 -9.48
N TYR A 219 15.74 -29.73 -9.00
CA TYR A 219 15.77 -30.52 -7.77
C TYR A 219 15.71 -32.03 -8.04
N GLY A 220 15.61 -32.47 -9.32
CA GLY A 220 15.44 -33.88 -9.61
C GLY A 220 14.24 -34.48 -8.87
N SER A 221 14.43 -35.66 -8.32
CA SER A 221 13.42 -36.38 -7.52
C SER A 221 13.50 -36.09 -6.00
N GLU A 222 14.31 -35.13 -5.56
CA GLU A 222 14.59 -34.88 -4.14
C GLU A 222 13.40 -34.28 -3.37
N ARG A 223 12.45 -33.65 -4.08
CA ARG A 223 11.31 -32.98 -3.47
C ARG A 223 9.97 -33.47 -4.02
N PRO A 224 9.56 -34.70 -3.69
CA PRO A 224 8.29 -35.25 -4.15
C PRO A 224 7.12 -34.55 -3.43
N VAL A 225 6.01 -34.34 -4.15
CA VAL A 225 4.73 -33.82 -3.61
C VAL A 225 3.67 -34.92 -3.53
N ALA A 226 3.92 -36.06 -4.15
CA ALA A 226 3.05 -37.24 -4.12
C ALA A 226 3.88 -38.52 -4.12
N SER A 227 3.22 -39.66 -3.87
CA SER A 227 3.89 -40.99 -3.88
C SER A 227 4.44 -41.33 -5.27
N ASN A 228 5.70 -41.74 -5.34
CA ASN A 228 6.29 -42.24 -6.58
C ASN A 228 5.87 -43.70 -6.94
N GLU A 229 5.12 -44.36 -6.09
CA GLU A 229 4.64 -45.72 -6.31
C GLU A 229 3.50 -45.77 -7.33
N THR A 230 2.64 -44.72 -7.35
CA THR A 230 1.49 -44.63 -8.26
C THR A 230 1.82 -43.85 -9.52
N PRO A 231 1.22 -44.20 -10.68
CA PRO A 231 1.38 -43.38 -11.92
C PRO A 231 0.95 -41.95 -11.76
N GLU A 232 -0.15 -41.69 -11.02
CA GLU A 232 -0.72 -40.37 -10.74
C GLU A 232 0.25 -39.56 -9.89
N GLY A 233 0.81 -40.15 -8.85
CA GLY A 233 1.78 -39.47 -7.98
C GLY A 233 3.09 -39.17 -8.74
N ARG A 234 3.59 -40.08 -9.58
CA ARG A 234 4.71 -39.74 -10.47
C ARG A 234 4.39 -38.61 -11.43
N ALA A 235 3.17 -38.57 -11.98
CA ALA A 235 2.74 -37.46 -12.83
C ALA A 235 2.73 -36.12 -12.09
N ALA A 236 2.28 -36.11 -10.84
CA ALA A 236 2.31 -34.91 -10.00
C ALA A 236 3.75 -34.46 -9.64
N ASN A 237 4.67 -35.42 -9.47
CA ASN A 237 6.08 -35.13 -9.19
C ASN A 237 6.82 -34.55 -10.41
N ARG A 238 6.43 -34.90 -11.65
CA ARG A 238 6.96 -34.28 -12.88
C ARG A 238 6.34 -32.91 -13.11
N ARG A 239 6.81 -31.91 -12.41
CA ARG A 239 6.27 -30.56 -12.44
C ARG A 239 7.37 -29.48 -12.54
N VAL A 240 6.94 -28.27 -12.91
CA VAL A 240 7.75 -27.06 -12.74
C VAL A 240 7.00 -26.13 -11.79
N GLU A 241 7.70 -25.64 -10.79
CA GLU A 241 7.17 -24.64 -9.85
C GLU A 241 7.73 -23.28 -10.19
N ILE A 242 6.88 -22.27 -10.20
CA ILE A 242 7.24 -20.88 -10.41
C ILE A 242 6.81 -20.11 -9.16
N LEU A 243 7.78 -19.71 -8.34
CA LEU A 243 7.55 -18.86 -7.17
C LEU A 243 7.80 -17.41 -7.53
N ILE A 244 6.74 -16.62 -7.49
CA ILE A 244 6.75 -15.17 -7.67
C ILE A 244 6.90 -14.56 -6.28
N ARG A 245 8.09 -14.01 -5.98
CA ARG A 245 8.39 -13.33 -4.72
C ARG A 245 8.10 -11.85 -4.85
N ASN A 246 7.06 -11.41 -4.19
CA ASN A 246 6.73 -10.01 -4.10
C ASN A 246 7.62 -9.34 -3.03
N PRO A 247 8.17 -8.15 -3.30
CA PRO A 247 9.06 -7.46 -2.36
C PRO A 247 8.33 -7.03 -1.07
#